data_758d33a9f2efd904671dd23f9089f8ee
#
_entry.id   758d33a9f2efd904671dd23f9089f8ee
#
_cell.length_a   1.000
_cell.length_b   1.000
_cell.length_c   1.000
_cell.angle_alpha   90.00
_cell.angle_beta   90.00
_cell.angle_gamma   90.00
#
_symmetry.space_group_name_H-M   'P 1'
#
loop_
_entity.id
_entity.type
_entity.pdbx_description
1 polymer ?
#
loop_
_entity_poly.entity_id
_entity_poly.type
_entity_poly.pdbx_seq_one_letter_code
_entity_poly.pdbx_strand_id
1 'polypeptide(L)'
;MREVYRNPMLYYLIAPILVCLWPLLVVVIYLPDVRHQTEEDVSLCTEGVTYILDILKYDSERLNFAPDKGEKDFSFAKAIERVANLCRIPSANWAYTAGGSDQKTQNAKVTLKAVGIVQAAKFLSDIQSMWVGLKCDQVKLTMKKGMPDQWDVEMRFWYAS
;
A
#
# COMPACT_ATOMS: atom_id res chain seq x y z
N MET A 1 -19.54 -56.22 -23.12
CA MET A 1 -18.72 -55.20 -22.38
C MET A 1 -18.08 -55.75 -21.09
N ARG A 2 -18.07 -57.03 -20.80
CA ARG A 2 -17.52 -57.64 -19.56
C ARG A 2 -16.10 -58.21 -19.66
N GLU A 3 -15.49 -58.29 -20.84
CA GLU A 3 -14.21 -58.93 -21.05
C GLU A 3 -13.00 -58.01 -21.01
N VAL A 4 -13.20 -56.69 -21.08
CA VAL A 4 -12.09 -55.72 -21.06
C VAL A 4 -11.43 -55.61 -19.65
N TYR A 5 -12.17 -55.97 -18.61
CA TYR A 5 -11.67 -55.93 -17.21
C TYR A 5 -10.71 -57.08 -16.82
N ARG A 6 -10.47 -58.05 -17.73
CA ARG A 6 -9.75 -59.29 -17.36
C ARG A 6 -8.30 -59.35 -17.89
N ASN A 7 -7.86 -58.30 -18.62
CA ASN A 7 -6.49 -58.28 -19.12
C ASN A 7 -5.60 -57.38 -18.24
N PRO A 8 -4.71 -58.00 -17.41
CA PRO A 8 -3.81 -57.23 -16.54
C PRO A 8 -2.83 -56.34 -17.32
N MET A 9 -2.55 -56.68 -18.58
CA MET A 9 -1.72 -55.84 -19.45
C MET A 9 -2.31 -54.48 -19.75
N LEU A 10 -3.63 -54.35 -19.77
CA LEU A 10 -4.33 -53.07 -20.02
C LEU A 10 -4.17 -52.08 -18.86
N TYR A 11 -4.10 -52.59 -17.61
CA TYR A 11 -3.81 -51.76 -16.43
C TYR A 11 -2.41 -51.21 -16.43
N TYR A 12 -1.40 -51.96 -16.85
CA TYR A 12 -0.02 -51.52 -16.96
C TYR A 12 0.17 -50.44 -18.02
N LEU A 13 -0.73 -50.34 -19.00
CA LEU A 13 -0.68 -49.35 -20.08
C LEU A 13 -1.49 -48.10 -19.70
N ILE A 14 -2.60 -48.25 -19.00
CA ILE A 14 -3.47 -47.13 -18.59
C ILE A 14 -2.89 -46.36 -17.39
N ALA A 15 -2.27 -47.07 -16.42
CA ALA A 15 -1.74 -46.43 -15.23
C ALA A 15 -0.69 -45.32 -15.52
N PRO A 16 0.35 -45.56 -16.36
CA PRO A 16 1.30 -44.47 -16.69
C PRO A 16 0.64 -43.32 -17.47
N ILE A 17 -0.34 -43.58 -18.32
CA ILE A 17 -1.08 -42.53 -19.04
C ILE A 17 -1.86 -41.64 -18.07
N LEU A 18 -2.52 -42.23 -17.07
CA LEU A 18 -3.25 -41.49 -16.03
C LEU A 18 -2.29 -40.66 -15.16
N VAL A 19 -1.13 -41.19 -14.81
CA VAL A 19 -0.10 -40.49 -14.04
C VAL A 19 0.47 -39.28 -14.84
N CYS A 20 0.67 -39.45 -16.15
CA CYS A 20 1.13 -38.35 -17.01
C CYS A 20 0.05 -37.30 -17.31
N LEU A 21 -1.22 -37.69 -17.34
CA LEU A 21 -2.35 -36.79 -17.55
C LEU A 21 -2.61 -35.88 -16.33
N TRP A 22 -2.30 -36.37 -15.12
CA TRP A 22 -2.53 -35.63 -13.88
C TRP A 22 -1.79 -34.28 -13.82
N PRO A 23 -0.46 -34.20 -14.04
CA PRO A 23 0.25 -32.94 -14.06
C PRO A 23 -0.21 -32.02 -15.20
N LEU A 24 -0.61 -32.55 -16.35
CA LEU A 24 -1.15 -31.78 -17.47
C LEU A 24 -2.49 -31.13 -17.10
N LEU A 25 -3.34 -31.83 -16.38
CA LEU A 25 -4.62 -31.34 -15.89
C LEU A 25 -4.43 -30.25 -14.84
N VAL A 26 -3.47 -30.41 -13.94
CA VAL A 26 -3.10 -29.38 -12.95
C VAL A 26 -2.57 -28.13 -13.66
N VAL A 27 -1.71 -28.26 -14.66
CA VAL A 27 -1.17 -27.11 -15.42
C VAL A 27 -2.27 -26.37 -16.18
N VAL A 28 -3.20 -27.09 -16.80
CA VAL A 28 -4.28 -26.48 -17.62
C VAL A 28 -5.34 -25.80 -16.75
N ILE A 29 -5.64 -26.34 -15.56
CA ILE A 29 -6.69 -25.81 -14.69
C ILE A 29 -6.15 -24.74 -13.73
N TYR A 30 -4.97 -24.94 -13.13
CA TYR A 30 -4.45 -24.03 -12.13
C TYR A 30 -3.62 -22.86 -12.68
N LEU A 31 -2.92 -23.04 -13.82
CA LEU A 31 -2.08 -21.98 -14.37
C LEU A 31 -2.86 -20.72 -14.83
N PRO A 32 -4.02 -20.84 -15.50
CA PRO A 32 -4.75 -19.65 -15.92
C PRO A 32 -5.28 -18.84 -14.73
N ASP A 33 -5.70 -19.50 -13.65
CA ASP A 33 -6.25 -18.81 -12.47
C ASP A 33 -5.19 -17.99 -11.73
N VAL A 34 -3.96 -18.54 -11.60
CA VAL A 34 -2.83 -17.84 -10.98
C VAL A 34 -2.33 -16.68 -11.87
N ARG A 35 -2.41 -16.81 -13.20
CA ARG A 35 -2.03 -15.72 -14.11
C ARG A 35 -3.00 -14.55 -14.05
N HIS A 36 -4.30 -14.80 -14.00
CA HIS A 36 -5.29 -13.73 -13.85
C HIS A 36 -5.13 -12.96 -12.54
N GLN A 37 -4.88 -13.66 -11.44
CA GLN A 37 -4.64 -12.98 -10.15
C GLN A 37 -3.36 -12.12 -10.17
N THR A 38 -2.28 -12.61 -10.79
CA THR A 38 -1.04 -11.82 -10.90
C THR A 38 -1.17 -10.64 -11.85
N GLU A 39 -1.95 -10.74 -12.92
CA GLU A 39 -2.20 -9.63 -13.85
C GLU A 39 -3.07 -8.54 -13.19
N GLU A 40 -4.08 -8.93 -12.40
CA GLU A 40 -4.89 -7.98 -11.62
C GLU A 40 -4.04 -7.27 -10.55
N ASP A 41 -3.21 -7.99 -9.81
CA ASP A 41 -2.32 -7.41 -8.80
C ASP A 41 -1.27 -6.46 -9.42
N VAL A 42 -0.72 -6.80 -10.59
CA VAL A 42 0.20 -5.93 -11.33
C VAL A 42 -0.50 -4.69 -11.88
N SER A 43 -1.74 -4.82 -12.36
CA SER A 43 -2.51 -3.66 -12.85
C SER A 43 -2.84 -2.70 -11.72
N LEU A 44 -3.25 -3.20 -10.56
CA LEU A 44 -3.50 -2.39 -9.36
C LEU A 44 -2.23 -1.69 -8.85
N CYS A 45 -1.07 -2.37 -8.89
CA CYS A 45 0.21 -1.75 -8.57
C CYS A 45 0.57 -0.65 -9.57
N THR A 46 0.32 -0.86 -10.87
CA THR A 46 0.64 0.11 -11.92
C THR A 46 -0.27 1.34 -11.82
N GLU A 47 -1.55 1.15 -11.55
CA GLU A 47 -2.47 2.26 -11.26
C GLU A 47 -2.04 3.03 -10.01
N GLY A 48 -1.66 2.35 -8.94
CA GLY A 48 -1.14 2.97 -7.73
C GLY A 48 0.11 3.83 -7.98
N VAL A 49 1.04 3.34 -8.79
CA VAL A 49 2.24 4.10 -9.19
C VAL A 49 1.87 5.34 -10.01
N THR A 50 0.89 5.24 -10.90
CA THR A 50 0.44 6.37 -11.72
C THR A 50 -0.18 7.47 -10.86
N TYR A 51 -1.01 7.10 -9.90
CA TYR A 51 -1.56 8.05 -8.90
C TYR A 51 -0.48 8.72 -8.06
N ILE A 52 0.54 7.96 -7.64
CA ILE A 52 1.67 8.52 -6.89
C ILE A 52 2.47 9.51 -7.75
N LEU A 53 2.71 9.19 -9.02
CA LEU A 53 3.40 10.09 -9.95
C LEU A 53 2.60 11.36 -10.25
N ASP A 54 1.29 11.26 -10.37
CA ASP A 54 0.41 12.43 -10.52
C ASP A 54 0.43 13.31 -9.26
N ILE A 55 0.38 12.72 -8.07
CA ILE A 55 0.50 13.45 -6.81
C ILE A 55 1.87 14.17 -6.73
N LEU A 56 2.96 13.49 -7.09
CA LEU A 56 4.30 14.09 -7.10
C LEU A 56 4.45 15.22 -8.14
N LYS A 57 3.77 15.12 -9.28
CA LYS A 57 3.74 16.16 -10.29
C LYS A 57 3.00 17.41 -9.80
N TYR A 58 1.87 17.23 -9.11
CA TYR A 58 1.14 18.33 -8.47
C TYR A 58 1.96 18.96 -7.34
N ASP A 59 2.79 18.21 -6.64
CA ASP A 59 3.64 18.74 -5.57
C ASP A 59 4.72 19.68 -6.11
N SER A 60 5.27 19.41 -7.29
CA SER A 60 6.24 20.32 -7.94
C SER A 60 5.60 21.65 -8.39
N GLU A 61 4.34 21.64 -8.78
CA GLU A 61 3.60 22.85 -9.13
C GLU A 61 3.20 23.65 -7.87
N ARG A 62 2.93 22.97 -6.75
CA ARG A 62 2.59 23.62 -5.47
C ARG A 62 3.76 24.35 -4.83
N LEU A 63 4.99 23.88 -5.00
CA LEU A 63 6.21 24.56 -4.53
C LEU A 63 6.38 25.94 -5.19
N ASN A 64 5.74 26.17 -6.33
CA ASN A 64 5.73 27.46 -7.01
C ASN A 64 4.60 28.41 -6.55
N PHE A 65 3.62 27.94 -5.77
CA PHE A 65 2.39 28.70 -5.50
C PHE A 65 2.26 29.30 -4.10
N ALA A 66 3.10 28.98 -3.13
CA ALA A 66 2.92 29.58 -1.81
C ALA A 66 4.23 29.81 -1.05
N PRO A 67 4.69 31.05 -0.93
CA PRO A 67 5.45 31.45 0.22
C PRO A 67 4.44 31.78 1.34
N ASP A 68 3.88 30.81 2.00
CA ASP A 68 3.14 31.14 3.20
C ASP A 68 4.12 31.33 4.35
N LYS A 69 3.96 32.48 5.00
CA LYS A 69 4.72 32.93 6.16
C LYS A 69 4.67 31.81 7.19
N GLY A 70 5.81 31.16 7.42
CA GLY A 70 5.94 30.10 8.41
C GLY A 70 5.26 30.53 9.71
N GLU A 71 4.24 29.77 10.09
CA GLU A 71 3.59 29.93 11.37
C GLU A 71 4.68 29.76 12.44
N LYS A 72 4.98 30.83 13.18
CA LYS A 72 6.09 30.89 14.13
C LYS A 72 6.04 29.80 15.20
N ASP A 73 4.91 29.11 15.33
CA ASP A 73 4.66 28.07 16.34
C ASP A 73 4.12 26.79 15.69
N PHE A 74 4.82 26.24 14.66
CA PHE A 74 4.44 24.95 14.11
C PHE A 74 4.57 23.84 15.14
N SER A 75 3.49 23.09 15.35
CA SER A 75 3.46 21.92 16.24
C SER A 75 2.97 20.69 15.51
N PHE A 76 3.84 19.68 15.34
CA PHE A 76 3.48 18.40 14.73
C PHE A 76 2.24 17.76 15.36
N ALA A 77 2.12 17.81 16.70
CA ALA A 77 0.99 17.22 17.40
C ALA A 77 -0.34 17.80 16.92
N LYS A 78 -0.45 19.14 16.91
CA LYS A 78 -1.66 19.84 16.47
C LYS A 78 -1.94 19.64 14.98
N ALA A 79 -0.90 19.64 14.15
CA ALA A 79 -1.01 19.43 12.72
C ALA A 79 -1.56 18.03 12.40
N ILE A 80 -0.97 17.00 13.01
CA ILE A 80 -1.38 15.60 12.80
C ILE A 80 -2.80 15.38 13.31
N GLU A 81 -3.13 15.84 14.52
CA GLU A 81 -4.47 15.73 15.10
C GLU A 81 -5.53 16.38 14.21
N ARG A 82 -5.26 17.59 13.72
CA ARG A 82 -6.18 18.32 12.84
C ARG A 82 -6.46 17.55 11.56
N VAL A 83 -5.42 17.04 10.89
CA VAL A 83 -5.57 16.31 9.64
C VAL A 83 -6.18 14.92 9.86
N ALA A 84 -5.80 14.23 10.94
CA ALA A 84 -6.42 12.94 11.29
C ALA A 84 -7.94 13.09 11.50
N ASN A 85 -8.37 14.15 12.18
CA ASN A 85 -9.80 14.45 12.35
C ASN A 85 -10.49 14.76 11.02
N LEU A 86 -9.86 15.54 10.11
CA LEU A 86 -10.39 15.82 8.77
C LEU A 86 -10.51 14.54 7.92
N CYS A 87 -9.54 13.64 8.03
CA CYS A 87 -9.58 12.35 7.35
C CYS A 87 -10.44 11.30 8.06
N ARG A 88 -11.09 11.65 9.16
CA ARG A 88 -11.91 10.76 10.00
C ARG A 88 -11.14 9.52 10.48
N ILE A 89 -9.87 9.70 10.85
CA ILE A 89 -9.04 8.65 11.43
C ILE A 89 -9.23 8.70 12.94
N PRO A 90 -9.72 7.61 13.57
CA PRO A 90 -9.90 7.57 15.02
C PRO A 90 -8.58 7.78 15.76
N SER A 91 -8.60 8.44 16.91
CA SER A 91 -7.41 8.70 17.72
C SER A 91 -6.67 7.43 18.17
N ALA A 92 -7.37 6.30 18.28
CA ALA A 92 -6.76 5.01 18.56
C ALA A 92 -5.93 4.43 17.41
N ASN A 93 -6.15 4.92 16.16
CA ASN A 93 -5.54 4.38 14.96
C ASN A 93 -4.34 5.21 14.46
N TRP A 94 -3.98 6.26 15.15
CA TRP A 94 -2.77 7.00 14.82
C TRP A 94 -1.91 7.29 16.05
N ALA A 95 -0.62 7.33 15.82
CA ALA A 95 0.35 7.71 16.83
C ALA A 95 1.45 8.55 16.17
N TYR A 96 2.02 9.48 16.92
CA TYR A 96 3.19 10.19 16.46
C TYR A 96 4.31 10.09 17.47
N THR A 97 5.54 10.10 16.99
CA THR A 97 6.74 10.14 17.79
C THR A 97 7.56 11.32 17.32
N ALA A 98 7.81 12.27 18.21
CA ALA A 98 8.72 13.37 17.91
C ALA A 98 10.13 12.80 17.71
N GLY A 99 10.76 13.17 16.61
CA GLY A 99 12.18 12.89 16.38
C GLY A 99 13.07 13.95 17.03
N GLY A 100 14.39 13.83 16.82
CA GLY A 100 15.32 14.86 17.27
C GLY A 100 15.04 16.21 16.60
N SER A 101 15.05 17.27 17.36
CA SER A 101 14.97 18.63 16.83
C SER A 101 16.37 19.24 16.83
N ASP A 102 16.89 19.51 15.65
CA ASP A 102 18.01 20.46 15.48
C ASP A 102 17.44 21.87 15.40
N GLN A 103 18.30 22.88 15.67
CA GLN A 103 17.89 24.29 15.78
C GLN A 103 17.08 24.82 14.56
N LYS A 104 17.10 24.14 13.41
CA LYS A 104 16.44 24.55 12.17
C LYS A 104 15.49 23.52 11.58
N THR A 105 15.48 22.29 12.08
CA THR A 105 14.65 21.22 11.52
C THR A 105 14.01 20.40 12.63
N GLN A 106 12.72 20.21 12.52
CA GLN A 106 11.97 19.30 13.40
C GLN A 106 11.57 18.06 12.61
N ASN A 107 11.80 16.88 13.20
CA ASN A 107 11.43 15.61 12.60
C ASN A 107 10.31 14.94 13.40
N ALA A 108 9.42 14.26 12.73
CA ALA A 108 8.37 13.47 13.35
C ALA A 108 8.09 12.19 12.57
N LYS A 109 7.84 11.11 13.28
CA LYS A 109 7.33 9.86 12.71
C LYS A 109 5.86 9.71 13.05
N VAL A 110 5.02 9.55 12.04
CA VAL A 110 3.60 9.30 12.17
C VAL A 110 3.32 7.86 11.79
N THR A 111 2.53 7.17 12.60
CA THR A 111 2.11 5.80 12.34
C THR A 111 0.58 5.77 12.31
N LEU A 112 0.01 5.36 11.20
CA LEU A 112 -1.41 5.10 11.04
C LEU A 112 -1.63 3.58 11.06
N LYS A 113 -2.59 3.08 11.83
CA LYS A 113 -2.89 1.65 11.96
C LYS A 113 -4.26 1.34 11.40
N ALA A 114 -4.34 0.26 10.62
CA ALA A 114 -5.60 -0.25 10.09
C ALA A 114 -6.41 0.83 9.34
N VAL A 115 -5.76 1.57 8.44
CA VAL A 115 -6.40 2.60 7.61
C VAL A 115 -6.48 2.14 6.15
N GLY A 116 -7.52 2.57 5.42
CA GLY A 116 -7.62 2.34 3.98
C GLY A 116 -6.54 3.13 3.23
N ILE A 117 -6.08 2.60 2.08
CA ILE A 117 -5.01 3.24 1.30
C ILE A 117 -5.40 4.65 0.85
N VAL A 118 -6.66 4.85 0.43
CA VAL A 118 -7.19 6.15 0.02
C VAL A 118 -7.19 7.15 1.18
N GLN A 119 -7.53 6.68 2.39
CA GLN A 119 -7.54 7.50 3.59
C GLN A 119 -6.13 7.94 3.98
N ALA A 120 -5.14 7.03 3.87
CA ALA A 120 -3.74 7.33 4.12
C ALA A 120 -3.17 8.32 3.09
N ALA A 121 -3.50 8.15 1.80
CA ALA A 121 -3.11 9.08 0.74
C ALA A 121 -3.71 10.47 0.94
N LYS A 122 -5.00 10.55 1.32
CA LYS A 122 -5.66 11.80 1.64
C LYS A 122 -5.00 12.49 2.83
N PHE A 123 -4.68 11.74 3.90
CA PHE A 123 -3.96 12.28 5.05
C PHE A 123 -2.62 12.90 4.65
N LEU A 124 -1.84 12.21 3.81
CA LEU A 124 -0.54 12.70 3.33
C LEU A 124 -0.71 13.97 2.47
N SER A 125 -1.68 13.99 1.57
CA SER A 125 -1.98 15.15 0.73
C SER A 125 -2.44 16.35 1.56
N ASP A 126 -3.36 16.16 2.49
CA ASP A 126 -3.93 17.23 3.29
C ASP A 126 -2.87 17.83 4.24
N ILE A 127 -2.05 17.00 4.88
CA ILE A 127 -1.01 17.50 5.80
C ILE A 127 0.05 18.31 5.06
N GLN A 128 0.47 17.88 3.87
CA GLN A 128 1.44 18.63 3.06
C GLN A 128 0.81 19.88 2.45
N SER A 129 -0.52 19.86 2.20
CA SER A 129 -1.21 21.03 1.65
C SER A 129 -1.37 22.17 2.64
N MET A 130 -1.55 21.83 3.91
CA MET A 130 -1.75 22.84 4.95
C MET A 130 -0.47 23.51 5.40
N TRP A 131 0.67 22.80 5.32
CA TRP A 131 1.98 23.31 5.77
C TRP A 131 3.04 23.14 4.69
N VAL A 132 3.34 24.20 3.98
CA VAL A 132 4.27 24.21 2.83
C VAL A 132 5.69 23.82 3.22
N GLY A 133 6.11 24.11 4.46
CA GLY A 133 7.43 23.74 4.98
C GLY A 133 7.54 22.26 5.41
N LEU A 134 6.42 21.53 5.41
CA LEU A 134 6.38 20.14 5.83
C LEU A 134 6.64 19.23 4.65
N LYS A 135 7.67 18.40 4.75
CA LYS A 135 8.00 17.40 3.72
C LYS A 135 7.97 16.00 4.30
N CYS A 136 7.49 15.06 3.52
CA CYS A 136 7.55 13.64 3.82
C CYS A 136 8.72 13.03 3.05
N ASP A 137 9.67 12.41 3.73
CA ASP A 137 10.84 11.78 3.12
C ASP A 137 10.71 10.26 2.99
N GLN A 138 9.86 9.66 3.81
CA GLN A 138 9.67 8.22 3.81
C GLN A 138 8.24 7.84 4.11
N VAL A 139 7.70 6.92 3.28
CA VAL A 139 6.41 6.26 3.52
C VAL A 139 6.64 4.75 3.45
N LYS A 140 6.25 4.04 4.49
CA LYS A 140 6.27 2.58 4.55
C LYS A 140 4.86 2.06 4.74
N LEU A 141 4.43 1.21 3.81
CA LEU A 141 3.12 0.58 3.82
C LEU A 141 3.27 -0.90 4.17
N THR A 142 2.48 -1.37 5.12
CA THR A 142 2.44 -2.78 5.50
C THR A 142 0.99 -3.25 5.48
N MET A 143 0.68 -4.17 4.58
CA MET A 143 -0.67 -4.73 4.48
C MET A 143 -0.99 -5.63 5.68
N LYS A 144 -2.17 -5.48 6.24
CA LYS A 144 -2.62 -6.31 7.36
C LYS A 144 -3.16 -7.64 6.84
N LYS A 145 -2.55 -8.74 7.27
CA LYS A 145 -2.96 -10.08 6.82
C LYS A 145 -4.42 -10.37 7.19
N GLY A 146 -5.19 -10.81 6.21
CA GLY A 146 -6.58 -11.23 6.40
C GLY A 146 -7.62 -10.09 6.43
N MET A 147 -7.23 -8.85 6.20
CA MET A 147 -8.15 -7.72 6.14
C MET A 147 -7.92 -6.96 4.82
N PRO A 148 -8.81 -7.09 3.83
CA PRO A 148 -8.69 -6.37 2.57
C PRO A 148 -8.74 -4.85 2.84
N ASP A 149 -7.88 -4.09 2.16
CA ASP A 149 -7.75 -2.63 2.23
C ASP A 149 -7.49 -2.05 3.63
N GLN A 150 -6.83 -2.82 4.52
CA GLN A 150 -6.34 -2.29 5.79
C GLN A 150 -4.81 -2.31 5.83
N TRP A 151 -4.24 -1.13 6.03
CA TRP A 151 -2.81 -0.88 5.98
C TRP A 151 -2.32 -0.25 7.27
N ASP A 152 -1.15 -0.68 7.70
CA ASP A 152 -0.35 0.04 8.68
C ASP A 152 0.65 0.89 7.91
N VAL A 153 0.59 2.21 8.09
CA VAL A 153 1.36 3.19 7.33
C VAL A 153 2.27 3.95 8.28
N GLU A 154 3.56 3.90 8.01
CA GLU A 154 4.57 4.69 8.72
C GLU A 154 5.05 5.80 7.80
N MET A 155 4.97 7.04 8.24
CA MET A 155 5.41 8.23 7.51
C MET A 155 6.43 8.98 8.34
N ARG A 156 7.50 9.45 7.69
CA ARG A 156 8.49 10.31 8.31
C ARG A 156 8.39 11.70 7.71
N PHE A 157 8.17 12.66 8.56
CA PHE A 157 8.08 14.07 8.19
C PHE A 157 9.24 14.87 8.75
N TRP A 158 9.60 15.92 8.03
CA TRP A 158 10.49 16.96 8.51
C TRP A 158 9.91 18.33 8.17
N TYR A 159 10.11 19.29 9.05
CA TYR A 159 9.69 20.66 8.90
C TYR A 159 10.91 21.57 9.00
N ALA A 160 11.10 22.42 8.00
CA ALA A 160 12.11 23.47 8.01
C ALA A 160 11.44 24.78 8.42
N SER A 161 11.87 25.35 9.56
CA SER A 161 11.43 26.66 10.06
C SER A 161 12.24 27.80 9.45
#